data_ba2fba91b0a4ea430f3e0f23ba0993ce
#
_entry.id   ba2fba91b0a4ea430f3e0f23ba0993ce
#
_cell.length_a   1.000
_cell.length_b   1.000
_cell.length_c   1.000
_cell.angle_alpha   90.00
_cell.angle_beta   90.00
_cell.angle_gamma   90.00
#
_symmetry.space_group_name_H-M   'P 1'
#
loop_
_entity.id
_entity.type
_entity.pdbx_description
1 polymer ?
#
loop_
_entity_poly.entity_id
_entity_poly.type
_entity_poly.pdbx_seq_one_letter_code
_entity_poly.pdbx_strand_id
1 'polypeptide(L)'
;DETFRQADELLKKGKGAIIDATFITQSLRRRAAALAAKYKRTFVILQTQCPREVSLARIARRSKEKYESNALTEQAYINNEKKFEKVDLGDLKRLNPNLDIAHLIVDTQFDPPEDWYISGMEKK
;
A
#
# COMPACT_ATOMS: atom_id res chain seq x y z
N ASP A 1 -8.82 -4.86 -14.30
CA ASP A 1 -8.53 -3.60 -13.63
C ASP A 1 -7.36 -2.89 -14.29
N GLU A 2 -7.55 -1.62 -14.62
CA GLU A 2 -6.58 -0.83 -15.38
C GLU A 2 -5.23 -0.69 -14.66
N THR A 3 -5.25 -0.53 -13.35
CA THR A 3 -4.03 -0.39 -12.56
C THR A 3 -3.14 -1.65 -12.68
N PHE A 4 -3.75 -2.82 -12.54
CA PHE A 4 -3.01 -4.08 -12.68
C PHE A 4 -2.57 -4.31 -14.12
N ARG A 5 -3.37 -3.92 -15.10
CA ARG A 5 -2.99 -4.02 -16.51
C ARG A 5 -1.75 -3.17 -16.83
N GLN A 6 -1.70 -1.95 -16.32
CA GLN A 6 -0.55 -1.06 -16.52
C GLN A 6 0.71 -1.63 -15.84
N ALA A 7 0.56 -2.16 -14.62
CA ALA A 7 1.67 -2.79 -13.93
C ALA A 7 2.20 -4.02 -14.70
N ASP A 8 1.28 -4.84 -15.22
CA ASP A 8 1.65 -6.00 -16.03
C ASP A 8 2.48 -5.60 -17.25
N GLU A 9 2.06 -4.56 -17.96
CA GLU A 9 2.81 -4.06 -19.12
C GLU A 9 4.20 -3.57 -18.77
N LEU A 10 4.34 -2.83 -17.66
CA LEU A 10 5.64 -2.33 -17.21
C LEU A 10 6.58 -3.48 -16.86
N LEU A 11 6.09 -4.47 -16.13
CA LEU A 11 6.89 -5.63 -15.74
C LEU A 11 7.28 -6.47 -16.95
N LYS A 12 6.37 -6.61 -17.92
CA LYS A 12 6.63 -7.33 -19.17
C LYS A 12 7.79 -6.68 -19.95
N LYS A 13 7.92 -5.36 -19.87
CA LYS A 13 9.00 -4.61 -20.53
C LYS A 13 10.30 -4.60 -19.72
N GLY A 14 10.36 -5.32 -18.61
CA GLY A 14 11.54 -5.37 -17.75
C GLY A 14 11.66 -4.20 -16.78
N LYS A 15 10.64 -3.38 -16.64
CA LYS A 15 10.61 -2.23 -15.73
C LYS A 15 10.00 -2.62 -14.39
N GLY A 16 10.29 -1.85 -13.34
CA GLY A 16 9.59 -1.98 -12.07
C GLY A 16 8.24 -1.27 -12.13
N ALA A 17 7.35 -1.60 -11.19
CA ALA A 17 6.06 -0.95 -11.07
C ALA A 17 5.76 -0.62 -9.62
N ILE A 18 5.22 0.57 -9.37
CA ILE A 18 4.72 0.99 -8.07
C ILE A 18 3.22 1.23 -8.23
N ILE A 19 2.43 0.52 -7.42
CA ILE A 19 0.98 0.71 -7.42
C ILE A 19 0.61 1.49 -6.16
N ASP A 20 0.14 2.70 -6.35
CA ASP A 20 -0.33 3.55 -5.26
C ASP A 20 -1.85 3.49 -5.22
N ALA A 21 -2.38 2.72 -4.28
CA ALA A 21 -3.81 2.50 -4.13
C ALA A 21 -4.13 2.05 -2.71
N THR A 22 -5.42 2.03 -2.37
CA THR A 22 -5.87 1.53 -1.07
C THR A 22 -5.92 0.00 -1.08
N PHE A 23 -4.79 -0.65 -0.83
CA PHE A 23 -4.70 -2.12 -0.76
C PHE A 23 -5.16 -2.62 0.61
N ILE A 24 -6.41 -2.37 0.96
CA ILE A 24 -6.96 -2.68 2.28
C ILE A 24 -7.36 -4.15 2.45
N THR A 25 -7.47 -4.92 1.37
CA THR A 25 -7.87 -6.33 1.45
C THR A 25 -6.72 -7.26 1.08
N GLN A 26 -6.70 -8.43 1.72
CA GLN A 26 -5.70 -9.44 1.41
C GLN A 26 -5.87 -9.97 -0.03
N SER A 27 -7.10 -10.01 -0.52
CA SER A 27 -7.40 -10.41 -1.89
C SER A 27 -6.67 -9.57 -2.93
N LEU A 28 -6.65 -8.25 -2.76
CA LEU A 28 -5.92 -7.34 -3.66
C LEU A 28 -4.41 -7.57 -3.56
N ARG A 29 -3.91 -7.83 -2.37
CA ARG A 29 -2.49 -8.11 -2.15
C ARG A 29 -2.09 -9.43 -2.80
N ARG A 30 -2.97 -10.44 -2.78
CA ARG A 30 -2.75 -11.71 -3.48
C ARG A 30 -2.63 -11.49 -4.98
N ARG A 31 -3.47 -10.64 -5.57
CA ARG A 31 -3.40 -10.31 -7.00
C ARG A 31 -2.06 -9.66 -7.34
N ALA A 32 -1.64 -8.69 -6.55
CA ALA A 32 -0.37 -8.00 -6.77
C ALA A 32 0.82 -8.94 -6.62
N ALA A 33 0.80 -9.79 -5.60
CA ALA A 33 1.87 -10.77 -5.39
C ALA A 33 1.95 -11.78 -6.54
N ALA A 34 0.81 -12.24 -7.05
CA ALA A 34 0.78 -13.15 -8.20
C ALA A 34 1.39 -12.50 -9.44
N LEU A 35 1.12 -11.22 -9.65
CA LEU A 35 1.70 -10.47 -10.76
C LEU A 35 3.24 -10.38 -10.63
N ALA A 36 3.74 -10.07 -9.43
CA ALA A 36 5.18 -10.04 -9.18
C ALA A 36 5.81 -11.42 -9.42
N ALA A 37 5.16 -12.48 -8.96
CA ALA A 37 5.65 -13.85 -9.15
C ALA A 37 5.70 -14.24 -10.63
N LYS A 38 4.72 -13.81 -11.42
CA LYS A 38 4.67 -14.06 -12.86
C LYS A 38 5.94 -13.58 -13.57
N TYR A 39 6.47 -12.45 -13.14
CA TYR A 39 7.66 -11.85 -13.74
C TYR A 39 8.93 -12.04 -12.91
N LYS A 40 8.87 -12.87 -11.86
CA LYS A 40 10.00 -13.17 -10.96
C LYS A 40 10.60 -11.90 -10.35
N ARG A 41 9.76 -11.00 -9.90
CA ARG A 41 10.14 -9.74 -9.27
C ARG A 41 9.91 -9.78 -7.77
N THR A 42 10.78 -9.12 -7.00
CA THR A 42 10.55 -8.93 -5.57
C THR A 42 9.28 -8.12 -5.35
N PHE A 43 8.46 -8.54 -4.41
CA PHE A 43 7.22 -7.86 -4.06
C PHE A 43 7.38 -7.16 -2.72
N VAL A 44 7.12 -5.86 -2.69
CA VAL A 44 7.21 -5.07 -1.46
C VAL A 44 5.87 -4.40 -1.20
N ILE A 45 5.35 -4.63 0.00
CA ILE A 45 4.18 -3.91 0.51
C ILE A 45 4.71 -2.78 1.39
N LEU A 46 4.43 -1.54 0.99
CA LEU A 46 4.81 -0.36 1.75
C LEU A 46 3.55 0.20 2.39
N GLN A 47 3.43 0.02 3.69
CA GLN A 47 2.29 0.51 4.46
C GLN A 47 2.67 1.79 5.19
N THR A 48 1.92 2.86 4.96
CA THR A 48 2.10 4.10 5.70
C THR A 48 1.23 4.09 6.95
N GLN A 49 1.75 4.62 8.03
CA GLN A 49 1.06 4.65 9.31
C GLN A 49 1.31 5.98 10.01
N CYS A 50 0.28 6.53 10.64
CA CYS A 50 0.43 7.69 11.50
C CYS A 50 -0.72 7.73 12.50
N PRO A 51 -0.59 8.47 13.63
CA PRO A 51 -1.69 8.62 14.58
C PRO A 51 -2.94 9.13 13.90
N ARG A 52 -4.09 8.65 14.36
CA ARG A 52 -5.39 8.98 13.75
C ARG A 52 -5.63 10.48 13.70
N GLU A 53 -5.31 11.19 14.79
CA GLU A 53 -5.51 12.64 14.86
C GLU A 53 -4.68 13.39 13.83
N VAL A 54 -3.49 12.88 13.49
CA VAL A 54 -2.65 13.48 12.45
C VAL A 54 -3.28 13.25 11.08
N SER A 55 -3.77 12.05 10.82
CA SER A 55 -4.45 11.73 9.57
C SER A 55 -5.69 12.59 9.35
N LEU A 56 -6.52 12.72 10.38
CA LEU A 56 -7.73 13.52 10.31
C LEU A 56 -7.43 15.01 10.12
N ALA A 57 -6.37 15.52 10.78
CA ALA A 57 -5.95 16.89 10.60
C ALA A 57 -5.49 17.16 9.17
N ARG A 58 -4.75 16.23 8.57
CA ARG A 58 -4.30 16.34 7.17
C ARG A 58 -5.48 16.33 6.21
N ILE A 59 -6.46 15.47 6.44
CA ILE A 59 -7.67 15.40 5.61
C ILE A 59 -8.45 16.71 5.69
N ALA A 60 -8.63 17.26 6.90
CA ALA A 60 -9.32 18.52 7.09
C ALA A 60 -8.62 19.66 6.36
N ARG A 61 -7.28 19.72 6.41
CA ARG A 61 -6.49 20.72 5.71
C ARG A 61 -6.65 20.61 4.20
N ARG A 62 -6.61 19.39 3.66
CA ARG A 62 -6.78 19.15 2.21
C ARG A 62 -8.18 19.54 1.73
N SER A 63 -9.20 19.27 2.54
CA SER A 63 -10.58 19.66 2.21
C SER A 63 -10.70 21.17 2.06
N LYS A 64 -10.02 21.93 2.90
CA LYS A 64 -9.98 23.40 2.80
C LYS A 64 -9.27 23.90 1.53
N GLU A 65 -8.34 23.11 1.01
CA GLU A 65 -7.62 23.41 -0.22
C GLU A 65 -8.36 22.96 -1.47
N LYS A 66 -9.60 22.50 -1.34
CA LYS A 66 -10.49 22.09 -2.43
C LYS A 66 -10.01 20.90 -3.26
N TYR A 67 -9.33 19.95 -2.64
CA TYR A 67 -9.05 18.68 -3.30
C TYR A 67 -10.33 17.87 -3.45
N GLU A 68 -10.54 17.28 -4.63
CA GLU A 68 -11.80 16.62 -5.00
C GLU A 68 -11.84 15.12 -4.77
N SER A 69 -10.87 14.51 -4.11
CA SER A 69 -10.84 13.06 -3.92
C SER A 69 -11.75 12.62 -2.77
N ASN A 70 -12.62 11.65 -3.01
CA ASN A 70 -13.44 11.04 -1.97
C ASN A 70 -12.60 10.38 -0.88
N ALA A 71 -11.40 9.92 -1.21
CA ALA A 71 -10.48 9.34 -0.25
C ALA A 71 -9.98 10.36 0.79
N LEU A 72 -10.19 11.63 0.55
CA LEU A 72 -9.78 12.72 1.44
C LEU A 72 -10.85 13.11 2.46
N THR A 73 -12.02 12.46 2.45
CA THR A 73 -13.05 12.75 3.45
C THR A 73 -12.78 11.98 4.73
N GLU A 74 -13.18 12.56 5.86
CA GLU A 74 -13.08 11.90 7.16
C GLU A 74 -13.85 10.57 7.16
N GLN A 75 -15.04 10.54 6.55
CA GLN A 75 -15.85 9.33 6.49
C GLN A 75 -15.16 8.23 5.69
N ALA A 76 -14.52 8.57 4.56
CA ALA A 76 -13.78 7.62 3.76
C ALA A 76 -12.61 7.03 4.55
N TYR A 77 -11.89 7.85 5.31
CA TYR A 77 -10.81 7.40 6.17
C TYR A 77 -11.30 6.40 7.21
N ILE A 78 -12.38 6.72 7.90
CA ILE A 78 -12.97 5.84 8.92
C ILE A 78 -13.42 4.52 8.29
N ASN A 79 -14.05 4.57 7.12
CA ASN A 79 -14.52 3.37 6.43
C ASN A 79 -13.34 2.48 6.02
N ASN A 80 -12.27 3.05 5.49
CA ASN A 80 -11.08 2.31 5.11
C ASN A 80 -10.39 1.68 6.31
N GLU A 81 -10.31 2.41 7.43
CA GLU A 81 -9.74 1.91 8.67
C GLU A 81 -10.50 0.68 9.18
N LYS A 82 -11.84 0.71 9.12
CA LYS A 82 -12.68 -0.40 9.55
C LYS A 82 -12.56 -1.62 8.63
N LYS A 83 -12.34 -1.41 7.35
CA LYS A 83 -12.25 -2.47 6.34
C LYS A 83 -10.83 -3.02 6.16
N PHE A 84 -9.84 -2.40 6.78
CA PHE A 84 -8.45 -2.81 6.61
C PHE A 84 -8.23 -4.21 7.15
N GLU A 85 -7.79 -5.10 6.27
CA GLU A 85 -7.40 -6.45 6.65
C GLU A 85 -5.90 -6.46 6.96
N LYS A 86 -5.52 -7.11 8.05
CA LYS A 86 -4.10 -7.22 8.42
C LYS A 86 -3.31 -7.87 7.29
N VAL A 87 -2.13 -7.32 6.99
CA VAL A 87 -1.23 -7.89 6.00
C VAL A 87 -0.69 -9.23 6.49
N ASP A 88 -0.88 -10.28 5.71
CA ASP A 88 -0.41 -11.62 6.02
C ASP A 88 0.59 -12.08 4.96
N LEU A 89 1.87 -11.92 5.25
CA LEU A 89 2.95 -12.34 4.33
C LEU A 89 3.05 -13.86 4.22
N GLY A 90 2.74 -14.59 5.29
CA GLY A 90 2.74 -16.05 5.27
C GLY A 90 1.79 -16.62 4.23
N ASP A 91 0.60 -16.01 4.11
CA ASP A 91 -0.39 -16.37 3.11
C ASP A 91 0.16 -16.15 1.69
N LEU A 92 0.76 -14.97 1.45
CA LEU A 92 1.33 -14.63 0.14
C LEU A 92 2.49 -15.55 -0.22
N LYS A 93 3.33 -15.87 0.74
CA LYS A 93 4.47 -16.78 0.53
C LYS A 93 4.00 -18.20 0.24
N ARG A 94 2.96 -18.66 0.92
CA ARG A 94 2.40 -19.98 0.68
C ARG A 94 1.90 -20.12 -0.75
N LEU A 95 1.26 -19.07 -1.27
CA LEU A 95 0.73 -19.07 -2.64
C LEU A 95 1.83 -18.85 -3.69
N ASN A 96 2.93 -18.22 -3.30
CA ASN A 96 4.04 -17.89 -4.21
C ASN A 96 5.38 -18.26 -3.53
N PRO A 97 5.71 -19.55 -3.39
CA PRO A 97 6.83 -19.99 -2.56
C PRO A 97 8.21 -19.44 -2.96
N ASN A 98 8.40 -19.13 -4.25
CA ASN A 98 9.69 -18.63 -4.76
C ASN A 98 9.77 -17.11 -4.81
N LEU A 99 8.72 -16.43 -4.37
CA LEU A 99 8.66 -14.97 -4.40
C LEU A 99 9.34 -14.37 -3.17
N ASP A 100 10.26 -13.43 -3.38
CA ASP A 100 10.80 -12.63 -2.29
C ASP A 100 9.81 -11.56 -1.92
N ILE A 101 9.36 -11.54 -0.67
CA ILE A 101 8.32 -10.64 -0.18
C ILE A 101 8.82 -9.85 1.02
N ALA A 102 8.52 -8.57 1.06
CA ALA A 102 8.78 -7.72 2.21
C ALA A 102 7.55 -6.86 2.52
N HIS A 103 7.35 -6.61 3.81
CA HIS A 103 6.34 -5.69 4.30
C HIS A 103 7.05 -4.65 5.16
N LEU A 104 7.00 -3.41 4.73
CA LEU A 104 7.59 -2.29 5.44
C LEU A 104 6.49 -1.39 5.97
N ILE A 105 6.58 -1.00 7.23
CA ILE A 105 5.68 -0.02 7.82
C ILE A 105 6.46 1.27 8.03
N VAL A 106 5.98 2.36 7.43
CA VAL A 106 6.62 3.66 7.50
C VAL A 106 5.75 4.59 8.31
N ASP A 107 6.33 5.14 9.38
CA ASP A 107 5.65 6.14 10.20
C ASP A 107 5.78 7.50 9.54
N THR A 108 4.64 8.12 9.25
CA THR A 108 4.56 9.38 8.52
C THR A 108 3.94 10.49 9.37
N GLN A 109 4.04 10.38 10.71
CA GLN A 109 3.41 11.36 11.60
C GLN A 109 3.97 12.77 11.48
N PHE A 110 5.22 12.91 11.04
CA PHE A 110 5.84 14.23 10.82
C PHE A 110 5.63 14.66 9.37
N ASP A 111 5.38 15.95 9.14
CA ASP A 111 5.10 16.47 7.81
C ASP A 111 6.28 16.35 6.83
N PRO A 112 7.54 16.69 7.18
CA PRO A 112 8.64 16.52 6.24
C PRO A 112 8.95 15.05 5.99
N PRO A 113 8.99 14.59 4.71
CA PRO A 113 9.30 13.19 4.42
C PRO A 113 10.64 12.70 4.95
N GLU A 114 11.62 13.58 5.13
CA GLU A 114 12.91 13.22 5.70
C GLU A 114 12.84 12.80 7.16
N ASP A 115 11.74 13.14 7.84
CA ASP A 115 11.49 12.72 9.23
C ASP A 115 10.67 11.44 9.33
N TRP A 116 10.25 10.88 8.20
CA TRP A 116 9.57 9.59 8.19
C TRP A 116 10.57 8.48 8.47
N TYR A 117 10.12 7.42 9.12
CA TYR A 117 11.01 6.32 9.47
C TYR A 117 10.27 4.97 9.37
N ILE A 118 11.07 3.91 9.17
CA ILE A 118 10.54 2.55 9.14
C ILE A 118 10.33 2.10 10.58
N SER A 119 9.07 1.84 10.94
CA SER A 119 8.70 1.40 12.28
C SER A 119 8.50 -0.11 12.36
N GLY A 120 8.44 -0.80 11.23
CA GLY A 120 8.31 -2.24 11.20
C GLY A 120 8.77 -2.82 9.88
N MET A 121 9.28 -4.06 9.92
CA MET A 121 9.70 -4.78 8.73
C MET A 121 9.54 -6.27 8.93
N GLU A 122 9.00 -6.95 7.92
CA GLU A 122 8.93 -8.40 7.85
C GLU A 122 9.32 -8.84 6.45
N LYS A 123 10.09 -9.91 6.36
CA LYS A 123 10.49 -10.52 5.09
C LYS A 123 10.17 -12.01 5.09
N LYS A 124 9.81 -12.50 3.92
CA LYS A 124 9.59 -13.94 3.74
C LYS A 124 10.05 -14.46 2.37
#